data_8975d9fb371a46ecaeda88e6e422d42b
#
_entry.id   8975d9fb371a46ecaeda88e6e422d42b
#
_cell.length_a   1.000
_cell.length_b   1.000
_cell.length_c   1.000
_cell.angle_alpha   90.00
_cell.angle_beta   90.00
_cell.angle_gamma   90.00
#
_symmetry.space_group_name_H-M   'P 1'
#
loop_
_entity.id
_entity.type
_entity.pdbx_description
1 polymer ?
#
loop_
_entity_poly.entity_id
_entity_poly.type
_entity_poly.pdbx_seq_one_letter_code
_entity_poly.pdbx_strand_id
1 'polypeptide(L)'
;VNLNFTAYRKENVICQSVSISHQEKNKLAVENIASAYLPLHADSYYLTHFHGAWASEMQLVEEKLTSGVKRVESKKGVRTTQSENSSFLLSLNGPANEDRGEVYAGSLAWSGNYLSSFEIDECGLLHVMSGMNDFASTYNLEPGKTLQTPEMVWTYSSTGKGQVSRNLHDWSRNYALAHGDWELPVVLNSWEGAYFDFSEKTITDMIDDAAAFGVEMFVLDDGWFGNKYPRNSDKVSLGDWQVNKKKLPRGIDYLAKYAVDKGLKFGIWIEPEMVSPKSELAEKHPEWIVKSGKRDIIPMRNQWLLDLSNPAVQDFVVKTFDEVVALSPHI
;
A
#
# COMPACT_ATOMS: atom_id res chain seq x y z
N VAL A 1 -17.14 -12.82 20.05
CA VAL A 1 -15.76 -12.54 19.60
C VAL A 1 -15.13 -13.88 19.22
N ASN A 2 -14.52 -13.94 18.03
CA ASN A 2 -13.76 -15.10 17.57
C ASN A 2 -12.32 -14.66 17.32
N LEU A 3 -11.38 -15.49 17.77
CA LEU A 3 -9.97 -15.38 17.43
C LEU A 3 -9.68 -16.37 16.29
N ASN A 4 -9.21 -15.85 15.17
CA ASN A 4 -8.99 -16.63 13.96
C ASN A 4 -7.47 -16.83 13.77
N PHE A 5 -7.04 -18.07 13.53
CA PHE A 5 -5.65 -18.41 13.27
C PHE A 5 -5.56 -19.27 12.02
N THR A 6 -4.64 -18.91 11.13
CA THR A 6 -4.30 -19.72 9.95
C THR A 6 -2.81 -20.03 10.01
N ALA A 7 -2.43 -21.30 10.02
CA ALA A 7 -1.05 -21.74 10.10
C ALA A 7 -0.54 -22.25 8.74
N TYR A 8 0.48 -21.60 8.21
CA TYR A 8 1.21 -21.99 7.00
C TYR A 8 2.49 -22.71 7.43
N ARG A 9 2.36 -24.02 7.65
CA ARG A 9 3.40 -24.82 8.30
C ARG A 9 4.70 -24.87 7.50
N LYS A 10 4.60 -24.94 6.17
CA LYS A 10 5.78 -25.04 5.29
C LYS A 10 6.61 -23.76 5.32
N GLU A 11 5.95 -22.62 5.34
CA GLU A 11 6.56 -21.29 5.33
C GLU A 11 6.87 -20.78 6.75
N ASN A 12 6.45 -21.53 7.79
CA ASN A 12 6.58 -21.14 9.19
C ASN A 12 5.91 -19.77 9.48
N VAL A 13 4.70 -19.58 8.99
CA VAL A 13 3.92 -18.36 9.15
C VAL A 13 2.59 -18.66 9.81
N ILE A 14 2.16 -17.78 10.71
CA ILE A 14 0.81 -17.77 11.31
C ILE A 14 0.16 -16.43 11.05
N CYS A 15 -1.03 -16.44 10.47
CA CYS A 15 -1.90 -15.27 10.37
C CYS A 15 -2.91 -15.28 11.50
N GLN A 16 -3.11 -14.14 12.16
CA GLN A 16 -4.04 -13.95 13.26
C GLN A 16 -4.97 -12.79 12.98
N SER A 17 -6.26 -12.95 13.24
CA SER A 17 -7.24 -11.86 13.20
C SER A 17 -8.34 -12.08 14.23
N VAL A 18 -9.14 -11.03 14.43
CA VAL A 18 -10.28 -11.04 15.35
C VAL A 18 -11.55 -10.70 14.59
N SER A 19 -12.62 -11.43 14.83
CA SER A 19 -13.95 -11.06 14.37
C SER A 19 -14.90 -10.84 15.54
N ILE A 20 -15.65 -9.75 15.48
CA ILE A 20 -16.64 -9.37 16.51
C ILE A 20 -18.01 -9.22 15.86
N SER A 21 -19.01 -9.87 16.45
CA SER A 21 -20.43 -9.67 16.15
C SER A 21 -21.24 -9.58 17.43
N HIS A 22 -22.42 -8.96 17.37
CA HIS A 22 -23.33 -8.87 18.49
C HIS A 22 -24.79 -8.94 18.05
N GLN A 23 -25.68 -9.17 19.02
CA GLN A 23 -27.14 -9.22 18.85
C GLN A 23 -27.87 -8.21 19.73
N GLU A 24 -27.17 -7.18 20.21
CA GLU A 24 -27.76 -6.09 20.96
C GLU A 24 -28.78 -5.32 20.11
N LYS A 25 -29.71 -4.61 20.73
CA LYS A 25 -30.77 -3.88 20.02
C LYS A 25 -30.24 -2.66 19.27
N ASN A 26 -29.14 -2.07 19.77
CA ASN A 26 -28.53 -0.85 19.22
C ASN A 26 -27.14 -1.14 18.73
N LYS A 27 -26.62 -0.30 17.84
CA LYS A 27 -25.22 -0.33 17.42
C LYS A 27 -24.26 -0.15 18.61
N LEU A 28 -23.15 -0.85 18.57
CA LEU A 28 -22.05 -0.73 19.52
C LEU A 28 -20.92 0.11 18.93
N ALA A 29 -20.40 1.04 19.73
CA ALA A 29 -19.19 1.77 19.41
C ALA A 29 -17.98 0.91 19.77
N VAL A 30 -17.19 0.53 18.77
CA VAL A 30 -15.89 -0.13 18.95
C VAL A 30 -14.83 0.97 18.84
N GLU A 31 -14.21 1.30 19.95
CA GLU A 31 -13.22 2.39 20.04
C GLU A 31 -11.80 1.89 19.87
N ASN A 32 -11.51 0.67 20.32
CA ASN A 32 -10.20 0.04 20.19
C ASN A 32 -10.35 -1.46 19.97
N ILE A 33 -9.61 -1.99 19.01
CA ILE A 33 -9.53 -3.42 18.72
C ILE A 33 -8.15 -3.78 18.12
N ALA A 34 -7.46 -4.73 18.76
CA ALA A 34 -6.24 -5.30 18.21
C ALA A 34 -6.56 -6.52 17.34
N SER A 35 -5.82 -6.67 16.26
CA SER A 35 -5.82 -7.88 15.42
C SER A 35 -5.10 -9.03 16.11
N ALA A 36 -4.07 -8.70 16.90
CA ALA A 36 -3.21 -9.67 17.54
C ALA A 36 -2.69 -9.17 18.89
N TYR A 37 -2.45 -10.15 19.77
CA TYR A 37 -1.73 -9.99 21.02
C TYR A 37 -0.73 -11.15 21.17
N LEU A 38 0.52 -10.83 21.48
CA LEU A 38 1.60 -11.81 21.68
C LEU A 38 2.40 -11.43 22.93
N PRO A 39 2.30 -12.19 24.04
CA PRO A 39 3.19 -12.04 25.21
C PRO A 39 4.49 -12.80 24.97
N LEU A 40 5.63 -12.20 25.30
CA LEU A 40 6.95 -12.79 25.17
C LEU A 40 7.77 -12.58 26.45
N HIS A 41 8.52 -13.62 26.84
CA HIS A 41 9.42 -13.57 27.98
C HIS A 41 10.87 -13.80 27.52
N ALA A 42 11.76 -12.84 27.83
CA ALA A 42 13.18 -12.90 27.54
C ALA A 42 13.94 -11.95 28.48
N ASP A 43 15.27 -12.09 28.56
CA ASP A 43 16.11 -11.19 29.38
C ASP A 43 16.24 -9.79 28.79
N SER A 44 16.07 -9.66 27.46
CA SER A 44 16.07 -8.38 26.77
C SER A 44 15.41 -8.47 25.42
N TYR A 45 14.90 -7.34 24.93
CA TYR A 45 14.17 -7.20 23.67
C TYR A 45 14.77 -6.10 22.84
N TYR A 46 14.93 -6.35 21.52
CA TYR A 46 15.43 -5.38 20.54
C TYR A 46 14.44 -5.28 19.40
N LEU A 47 13.88 -4.09 19.23
CA LEU A 47 12.91 -3.79 18.17
C LEU A 47 13.63 -3.21 16.96
N THR A 48 13.46 -3.86 15.81
CA THR A 48 13.80 -3.31 14.51
C THR A 48 12.51 -2.87 13.82
N HIS A 49 12.44 -1.60 13.40
CA HIS A 49 11.31 -1.07 12.65
C HIS A 49 11.81 -0.14 11.53
N PHE A 50 10.89 0.27 10.66
CA PHE A 50 11.22 1.01 9.44
C PHE A 50 10.41 2.30 9.39
N HIS A 51 11.07 3.40 9.06
CA HIS A 51 10.43 4.68 8.83
C HIS A 51 11.11 5.41 7.67
N GLY A 52 10.65 6.59 7.30
CA GLY A 52 11.28 7.33 6.23
C GLY A 52 10.47 8.54 5.76
N ALA A 53 10.82 8.99 4.58
CA ALA A 53 10.19 10.08 3.86
C ALA A 53 10.25 9.78 2.37
N TRP A 54 9.64 10.63 1.55
CA TRP A 54 9.80 10.57 0.11
C TRP A 54 11.28 10.59 -0.29
N ALA A 55 11.69 9.69 -1.18
CA ALA A 55 13.06 9.44 -1.61
C ALA A 55 14.04 9.07 -0.46
N SER A 56 13.50 8.60 0.67
CA SER A 56 14.27 8.12 1.83
C SER A 56 13.43 7.12 2.62
N GLU A 57 12.77 6.20 1.90
CA GLU A 57 11.89 5.18 2.45
C GLU A 57 12.68 4.06 3.14
N MET A 58 12.00 3.29 4.00
CA MET A 58 12.51 2.06 4.62
C MET A 58 13.83 2.23 5.39
N GLN A 59 14.02 3.36 6.08
CA GLN A 59 15.19 3.56 6.94
C GLN A 59 15.04 2.67 8.18
N LEU A 60 15.97 1.75 8.34
CA LEU A 60 15.99 0.80 9.45
C LEU A 60 16.44 1.48 10.75
N VAL A 61 15.66 1.27 11.81
CA VAL A 61 16.04 1.60 13.18
C VAL A 61 16.00 0.34 14.03
N GLU A 62 17.05 0.11 14.80
CA GLU A 62 17.08 -0.94 15.82
C GLU A 62 17.34 -0.31 17.18
N GLU A 63 16.51 -0.63 18.17
CA GLU A 63 16.61 -0.10 19.52
C GLU A 63 16.33 -1.17 20.57
N LYS A 64 17.03 -1.09 21.71
CA LYS A 64 16.71 -1.89 22.89
C LYS A 64 15.46 -1.34 23.55
N LEU A 65 14.46 -2.18 23.77
CA LEU A 65 13.27 -1.80 24.52
C LEU A 65 13.59 -1.72 26.03
N THR A 66 12.95 -0.75 26.68
CA THR A 66 13.01 -0.54 28.14
C THR A 66 11.62 -0.58 28.72
N SER A 67 11.50 -0.68 30.06
CA SER A 67 10.19 -0.65 30.75
C SER A 67 9.32 0.50 30.31
N GLY A 68 8.05 0.22 30.12
CA GLY A 68 7.07 1.16 29.54
C GLY A 68 6.66 0.78 28.13
N VAL A 69 6.11 1.74 27.39
CA VAL A 69 5.48 1.49 26.09
C VAL A 69 6.23 2.19 24.97
N LYS A 70 6.69 1.42 23.98
CA LYS A 70 7.08 1.91 22.65
C LYS A 70 5.93 1.70 21.67
N ARG A 71 5.69 2.67 20.79
CA ARG A 71 4.69 2.57 19.72
C ARG A 71 5.34 2.79 18.36
N VAL A 72 4.93 1.98 17.40
CA VAL A 72 5.16 2.18 15.96
C VAL A 72 3.78 2.32 15.33
N GLU A 73 3.46 3.52 14.82
CA GLU A 73 2.11 3.81 14.38
C GLU A 73 2.06 4.75 13.17
N SER A 74 0.99 4.69 12.41
CA SER A 74 0.64 5.72 11.43
C SER A 74 -0.76 6.27 11.67
N LYS A 75 -0.88 7.59 11.48
CA LYS A 75 -2.12 8.38 11.51
C LYS A 75 -2.34 9.14 10.20
N LYS A 76 -1.68 8.68 9.11
CA LYS A 76 -1.61 9.37 7.82
C LYS A 76 -2.56 8.81 6.77
N GLY A 77 -3.50 7.94 7.19
CA GLY A 77 -4.44 7.29 6.28
C GLY A 77 -3.74 6.35 5.30
N VAL A 78 -4.09 6.45 4.03
CA VAL A 78 -3.55 5.56 2.98
C VAL A 78 -2.06 5.76 2.67
N ARG A 79 -1.42 6.78 3.24
CA ARG A 79 0.01 7.07 3.01
C ARG A 79 0.92 6.56 4.14
N THR A 80 0.55 5.48 4.78
CA THR A 80 1.31 4.93 5.91
C THR A 80 2.71 4.46 5.52
N THR A 81 2.84 3.81 4.38
CA THR A 81 4.07 3.08 3.98
C THR A 81 5.26 3.98 3.63
N GLN A 82 5.03 5.24 3.31
CA GLN A 82 6.11 6.17 2.96
C GLN A 82 6.92 6.63 4.17
N SER A 83 6.27 6.80 5.32
CA SER A 83 6.92 7.33 6.53
C SER A 83 7.07 6.30 7.64
N GLU A 84 6.14 5.37 7.73
CA GLU A 84 6.12 4.30 8.72
C GLU A 84 5.68 3.01 8.05
N ASN A 85 6.27 1.89 8.43
CA ASN A 85 5.90 0.57 7.92
C ASN A 85 5.28 -0.27 9.05
N SER A 86 4.21 -1.01 8.76
CA SER A 86 3.52 -1.86 9.73
C SER A 86 4.28 -3.14 10.10
N SER A 87 5.42 -3.38 9.43
CA SER A 87 6.28 -4.53 9.71
C SER A 87 7.36 -4.18 10.74
N PHE A 88 7.70 -5.15 11.55
CA PHE A 88 8.78 -5.05 12.53
C PHE A 88 9.46 -6.39 12.75
N LEU A 89 10.69 -6.34 13.28
CA LEU A 89 11.40 -7.50 13.80
C LEU A 89 11.64 -7.30 15.29
N LEU A 90 11.55 -8.38 16.07
CA LEU A 90 11.75 -8.37 17.51
C LEU A 90 12.76 -9.44 17.86
N SER A 91 13.98 -9.03 18.19
CA SER A 91 15.04 -9.94 18.62
C SER A 91 15.01 -10.15 20.13
N LEU A 92 15.23 -11.39 20.57
CA LEU A 92 15.24 -11.78 21.98
C LEU A 92 16.66 -12.03 22.46
N ASN A 93 16.95 -11.66 23.73
CA ASN A 93 18.21 -11.93 24.44
C ASN A 93 19.46 -11.30 23.79
N GLY A 94 19.28 -10.32 22.92
CA GLY A 94 20.31 -9.59 22.21
C GLY A 94 19.91 -9.20 20.80
N PRO A 95 20.63 -8.28 20.15
CA PRO A 95 20.39 -7.94 18.76
C PRO A 95 20.74 -9.13 17.87
N ALA A 96 19.79 -9.55 17.03
CA ALA A 96 20.03 -10.58 16.02
C ALA A 96 20.69 -9.98 14.77
N ASN A 97 21.48 -10.81 14.08
CA ASN A 97 22.01 -10.48 12.76
C ASN A 97 21.32 -11.34 11.67
N GLU A 98 21.88 -11.35 10.47
CA GLU A 98 21.32 -12.09 9.34
C GLU A 98 21.20 -13.60 9.62
N ASP A 99 22.23 -14.21 10.27
CA ASP A 99 22.39 -15.66 10.42
C ASP A 99 22.28 -16.16 11.87
N ARG A 100 22.11 -15.30 12.85
CA ARG A 100 22.11 -15.66 14.28
C ARG A 100 21.13 -14.84 15.10
N GLY A 101 20.60 -15.46 16.16
CA GLY A 101 19.70 -14.87 17.14
C GLY A 101 18.26 -15.31 16.94
N GLU A 102 17.49 -15.19 18.01
CA GLU A 102 16.05 -15.45 17.99
C GLU A 102 15.30 -14.20 17.54
N VAL A 103 14.44 -14.36 16.56
CA VAL A 103 13.69 -13.24 15.96
C VAL A 103 12.24 -13.64 15.71
N TYR A 104 11.32 -12.83 16.20
CA TYR A 104 9.95 -12.78 15.73
C TYR A 104 9.85 -11.67 14.68
N ALA A 105 9.13 -11.91 13.58
CA ALA A 105 8.72 -10.86 12.67
C ALA A 105 7.20 -10.76 12.66
N GLY A 106 6.71 -9.52 12.66
CA GLY A 106 5.30 -9.21 12.56
C GLY A 106 5.03 -8.21 11.45
N SER A 107 3.94 -8.40 10.73
CA SER A 107 3.46 -7.47 9.70
C SER A 107 1.94 -7.42 9.74
N LEU A 108 1.37 -6.23 9.97
CA LEU A 108 -0.07 -6.05 9.89
C LEU A 108 -0.46 -5.83 8.42
N ALA A 109 -1.30 -6.71 7.88
CA ALA A 109 -1.83 -6.65 6.52
C ALA A 109 -2.92 -5.56 6.39
N TRP A 110 -2.51 -4.31 6.53
CA TRP A 110 -3.39 -3.15 6.54
C TRP A 110 -2.71 -1.93 5.90
N SER A 111 -3.40 -1.29 4.98
CA SER A 111 -2.90 -0.08 4.29
C SER A 111 -3.36 1.24 4.91
N GLY A 112 -4.23 1.20 5.92
CA GLY A 112 -4.74 2.37 6.65
C GLY A 112 -3.92 2.70 7.90
N ASN A 113 -4.51 3.53 8.78
CA ASN A 113 -3.91 3.85 10.06
C ASN A 113 -3.74 2.60 10.93
N TYR A 114 -2.55 2.37 11.45
CA TYR A 114 -2.23 1.22 12.29
C TYR A 114 -1.49 1.63 13.55
N LEU A 115 -1.52 0.74 14.53
CA LEU A 115 -0.77 0.84 15.77
C LEU A 115 -0.19 -0.52 16.13
N SER A 116 1.12 -0.58 16.35
CA SER A 116 1.80 -1.68 17.04
C SER A 116 2.40 -1.13 18.33
N SER A 117 2.04 -1.70 19.47
CA SER A 117 2.57 -1.33 20.78
C SER A 117 3.39 -2.45 21.37
N PHE A 118 4.47 -2.07 22.03
CA PHE A 118 5.46 -2.94 22.68
C PHE A 118 5.60 -2.44 24.11
N GLU A 119 5.00 -3.14 25.06
CA GLU A 119 5.00 -2.77 26.48
C GLU A 119 5.77 -3.80 27.30
N ILE A 120 6.79 -3.34 28.01
CA ILE A 120 7.48 -4.17 29.01
C ILE A 120 6.90 -3.79 30.38
N ASP A 121 6.21 -4.75 31.01
CA ASP A 121 5.58 -4.60 32.31
C ASP A 121 6.59 -4.66 33.48
N GLU A 122 6.11 -4.54 34.69
CA GLU A 122 6.91 -4.58 35.93
C GLU A 122 7.55 -5.95 36.21
N CYS A 123 7.07 -7.01 35.54
CA CYS A 123 7.61 -8.35 35.63
C CYS A 123 8.64 -8.67 34.53
N GLY A 124 8.87 -7.72 33.60
CA GLY A 124 9.76 -7.89 32.47
C GLY A 124 9.14 -8.65 31.30
N LEU A 125 7.83 -8.90 31.33
CA LEU A 125 7.11 -9.52 30.23
C LEU A 125 6.85 -8.48 29.14
N LEU A 126 7.14 -8.83 27.89
CA LEU A 126 6.81 -7.99 26.73
C LEU A 126 5.44 -8.34 26.20
N HIS A 127 4.56 -7.35 26.14
CA HIS A 127 3.25 -7.41 25.53
C HIS A 127 3.29 -6.75 24.15
N VAL A 128 3.11 -7.51 23.09
CA VAL A 128 3.00 -6.96 21.72
C VAL A 128 1.55 -6.98 21.29
N MET A 129 1.02 -5.80 20.98
CA MET A 129 -0.32 -5.66 20.38
C MET A 129 -0.22 -4.95 19.04
N SER A 130 -0.96 -5.42 18.04
CA SER A 130 -1.02 -4.79 16.72
C SER A 130 -2.43 -4.81 16.16
N GLY A 131 -2.83 -3.71 15.50
CA GLY A 131 -4.16 -3.58 14.91
C GLY A 131 -4.38 -2.23 14.24
N MET A 132 -5.63 -1.96 13.88
CA MET A 132 -6.05 -0.65 13.38
C MET A 132 -5.82 0.41 14.46
N ASN A 133 -5.39 1.61 14.05
CA ASN A 133 -5.17 2.73 14.98
C ASN A 133 -6.53 3.31 15.44
N ASP A 134 -6.68 3.49 16.72
CA ASP A 134 -7.87 4.07 17.36
C ASP A 134 -7.95 5.61 17.28
N PHE A 135 -6.89 6.26 16.77
CA PHE A 135 -6.81 7.71 16.72
C PHE A 135 -7.95 8.33 15.90
N ALA A 136 -8.76 9.15 16.56
CA ALA A 136 -9.89 9.88 15.98
C ALA A 136 -10.85 8.98 15.16
N SER A 137 -10.99 7.72 15.57
CA SER A 137 -11.79 6.72 14.89
C SER A 137 -12.70 5.98 15.87
N THR A 138 -13.94 5.73 15.46
CA THR A 138 -14.89 4.89 16.17
C THR A 138 -15.65 4.09 15.13
N TYR A 139 -15.64 2.77 15.26
CA TYR A 139 -16.43 1.91 14.37
C TYR A 139 -17.78 1.59 15.01
N ASN A 140 -18.86 1.99 14.35
CA ASN A 140 -20.22 1.68 14.79
C ASN A 140 -20.64 0.32 14.21
N LEU A 141 -20.56 -0.72 15.03
CA LEU A 141 -20.97 -2.08 14.65
C LEU A 141 -22.49 -2.22 14.81
N GLU A 142 -23.18 -2.45 13.71
CA GLU A 142 -24.62 -2.66 13.68
C GLU A 142 -25.00 -4.07 14.16
N PRO A 143 -26.21 -4.24 14.76
CA PRO A 143 -26.72 -5.57 15.17
C PRO A 143 -26.67 -6.60 14.02
N GLY A 144 -26.17 -7.79 14.32
CA GLY A 144 -26.07 -8.87 13.35
C GLY A 144 -24.97 -8.71 12.29
N LYS A 145 -24.24 -7.59 12.29
CA LYS A 145 -23.05 -7.41 11.44
C LYS A 145 -21.79 -7.93 12.14
N THR A 146 -20.78 -8.21 11.36
CA THR A 146 -19.47 -8.67 11.84
C THR A 146 -18.40 -7.66 11.44
N LEU A 147 -17.62 -7.19 12.41
CA LEU A 147 -16.36 -6.50 12.17
C LEU A 147 -15.25 -7.54 12.14
N GLN A 148 -14.51 -7.58 11.03
CA GLN A 148 -13.29 -8.37 10.87
C GLN A 148 -12.09 -7.44 10.92
N THR A 149 -11.11 -7.74 11.78
CA THR A 149 -9.86 -6.97 11.81
C THR A 149 -8.94 -7.39 10.65
N PRO A 150 -7.99 -6.53 10.25
CA PRO A 150 -6.89 -6.96 9.40
C PRO A 150 -6.13 -8.15 9.99
N GLU A 151 -5.49 -8.94 9.12
CA GLU A 151 -4.63 -10.03 9.59
C GLU A 151 -3.29 -9.51 10.08
N MET A 152 -2.83 -10.02 11.20
CA MET A 152 -1.45 -9.90 11.65
C MET A 152 -0.69 -11.15 11.23
N VAL A 153 0.35 -10.97 10.43
CA VAL A 153 1.21 -12.04 9.91
C VAL A 153 2.44 -12.17 10.81
N TRP A 154 2.64 -13.37 11.35
CA TRP A 154 3.74 -13.70 12.25
C TRP A 154 4.65 -14.75 11.67
N THR A 155 5.94 -14.62 11.90
CA THR A 155 6.93 -15.69 11.71
C THR A 155 8.01 -15.63 12.78
N TYR A 156 8.73 -16.74 12.95
CA TYR A 156 9.80 -16.87 13.93
C TYR A 156 11.01 -17.54 13.30
N SER A 157 12.20 -17.21 13.81
CA SER A 157 13.45 -17.91 13.53
C SER A 157 14.36 -17.92 14.74
N SER A 158 15.08 -19.04 14.96
CA SER A 158 16.20 -19.14 15.88
C SER A 158 17.55 -18.91 15.19
N THR A 159 17.56 -18.65 13.89
CA THR A 159 18.75 -18.54 13.05
C THR A 159 18.85 -17.18 12.33
N GLY A 160 18.40 -16.11 12.99
CA GLY A 160 18.59 -14.74 12.54
C GLY A 160 17.48 -14.15 11.66
N LYS A 161 17.70 -12.89 11.26
CA LYS A 161 16.75 -12.05 10.51
C LYS A 161 16.53 -12.56 9.09
N GLY A 162 17.55 -13.13 8.44
CA GLY A 162 17.43 -13.65 7.08
C GLY A 162 16.43 -14.79 6.96
N GLN A 163 16.29 -15.64 7.98
CA GLN A 163 15.30 -16.72 7.91
C GLN A 163 13.87 -16.21 8.02
N VAL A 164 13.57 -15.26 8.91
CA VAL A 164 12.21 -14.66 8.95
C VAL A 164 11.86 -13.93 7.65
N SER A 165 12.86 -13.32 7.02
CA SER A 165 12.68 -12.69 5.70
C SER A 165 12.30 -13.73 4.63
N ARG A 166 13.05 -14.83 4.54
CA ARG A 166 12.75 -15.94 3.60
C ARG A 166 11.37 -16.55 3.85
N ASN A 167 11.00 -16.77 5.11
CA ASN A 167 9.68 -17.29 5.47
C ASN A 167 8.56 -16.38 4.92
N LEU A 168 8.67 -15.07 5.12
CA LEU A 168 7.68 -14.10 4.62
C LEU A 168 7.68 -14.00 3.09
N HIS A 169 8.85 -14.09 2.43
CA HIS A 169 8.93 -14.12 0.97
C HIS A 169 8.24 -15.35 0.39
N ASP A 170 8.47 -16.53 0.97
CA ASP A 170 7.84 -17.77 0.50
C ASP A 170 6.33 -17.74 0.74
N TRP A 171 5.90 -17.25 1.91
CA TRP A 171 4.49 -17.07 2.21
C TRP A 171 3.84 -16.06 1.26
N SER A 172 4.49 -14.93 1.00
CA SER A 172 3.95 -13.91 0.10
C SER A 172 3.77 -14.45 -1.32
N ARG A 173 4.76 -15.16 -1.86
CA ARG A 173 4.66 -15.78 -3.18
C ARG A 173 3.57 -16.83 -3.27
N ASN A 174 3.42 -17.65 -2.23
CA ASN A 174 2.50 -18.79 -2.27
C ASN A 174 1.05 -18.41 -1.95
N TYR A 175 0.80 -17.33 -1.18
CA TYR A 175 -0.54 -17.07 -0.60
C TYR A 175 -0.99 -15.61 -0.67
N ALA A 176 -0.10 -14.62 -0.66
CA ALA A 176 -0.50 -13.22 -0.63
C ALA A 176 -0.57 -12.58 -2.02
N LEU A 177 0.28 -13.01 -2.95
CA LEU A 177 0.32 -12.49 -4.32
C LEU A 177 -0.52 -13.36 -5.24
N ALA A 178 -1.36 -12.75 -6.07
CA ALA A 178 -2.21 -13.46 -7.03
C ALA A 178 -1.41 -14.29 -8.05
N HIS A 179 -0.19 -13.84 -8.37
CA HIS A 179 0.70 -14.46 -9.35
C HIS A 179 2.14 -14.47 -8.81
N GLY A 180 2.30 -14.99 -7.57
CA GLY A 180 3.58 -14.97 -6.87
C GLY A 180 4.69 -15.83 -7.51
N ASP A 181 4.34 -16.70 -8.46
CA ASP A 181 5.23 -17.53 -9.26
C ASP A 181 5.65 -16.88 -10.59
N TRP A 182 5.09 -15.72 -10.95
CA TRP A 182 5.47 -15.02 -12.17
C TRP A 182 6.87 -14.40 -12.05
N GLU A 183 7.63 -14.52 -13.13
CA GLU A 183 8.85 -13.75 -13.31
C GLU A 183 8.47 -12.29 -13.59
N LEU A 184 9.02 -11.37 -12.78
CA LEU A 184 8.81 -9.95 -12.99
C LEU A 184 9.69 -9.45 -14.12
N PRO A 185 9.13 -8.71 -15.11
CA PRO A 185 9.91 -8.19 -16.21
C PRO A 185 10.87 -7.09 -15.75
N VAL A 186 11.97 -6.94 -16.46
CA VAL A 186 12.83 -5.75 -16.36
C VAL A 186 12.07 -4.57 -16.99
N VAL A 187 11.82 -3.53 -16.20
CA VAL A 187 10.91 -2.42 -16.56
C VAL A 187 11.71 -1.14 -16.81
N LEU A 188 11.42 -0.46 -17.92
CA LEU A 188 11.71 0.97 -18.12
C LEU A 188 10.42 1.78 -17.98
N ASN A 189 10.39 2.70 -17.02
CA ASN A 189 9.31 3.65 -16.82
C ASN A 189 9.72 5.02 -17.42
N SER A 190 8.79 5.69 -18.11
CA SER A 190 9.08 6.96 -18.80
C SER A 190 9.26 8.16 -17.86
N TRP A 191 8.88 8.04 -16.57
CA TRP A 191 8.77 9.19 -15.67
C TRP A 191 10.07 9.98 -15.54
N GLU A 192 11.14 9.36 -15.06
CA GLU A 192 12.40 10.07 -14.81
C GLU A 192 13.10 10.56 -16.10
N GLY A 193 12.75 9.97 -17.24
CA GLY A 193 13.31 10.37 -18.53
C GLY A 193 12.57 11.53 -19.21
N ALA A 194 11.26 11.69 -18.95
CA ALA A 194 10.43 12.62 -19.72
C ALA A 194 9.49 13.47 -18.89
N TYR A 195 9.18 13.06 -17.66
CA TYR A 195 8.15 13.69 -16.82
C TYR A 195 6.86 13.98 -17.62
N PHE A 196 6.34 15.22 -17.55
CA PHE A 196 5.18 15.65 -18.31
C PHE A 196 5.49 16.16 -19.73
N ASP A 197 6.76 16.37 -20.06
CA ASP A 197 7.16 16.99 -21.35
C ASP A 197 7.58 15.93 -22.37
N PHE A 198 6.59 15.29 -22.97
CA PHE A 198 6.81 14.30 -24.02
C PHE A 198 5.80 14.43 -25.15
N SER A 199 6.21 13.91 -26.28
CA SER A 199 5.39 13.68 -27.48
C SER A 199 5.36 12.18 -27.78
N GLU A 200 4.50 11.79 -28.70
CA GLU A 200 4.45 10.43 -29.23
C GLU A 200 5.82 9.96 -29.76
N LYS A 201 6.57 10.87 -30.42
CA LYS A 201 7.92 10.56 -30.88
C LYS A 201 8.88 10.31 -29.71
N THR A 202 8.85 11.14 -28.69
CA THR A 202 9.68 10.93 -27.49
C THR A 202 9.47 9.53 -26.90
N ILE A 203 8.20 9.09 -26.80
CA ILE A 203 7.88 7.78 -26.24
C ILE A 203 8.32 6.65 -27.17
N THR A 204 8.15 6.78 -28.49
CA THR A 204 8.66 5.75 -29.44
C THR A 204 10.16 5.64 -29.42
N ASP A 205 10.91 6.75 -29.31
CA ASP A 205 12.35 6.74 -29.18
C ASP A 205 12.80 6.01 -27.88
N MET A 206 12.13 6.28 -26.75
CA MET A 206 12.38 5.58 -25.47
C MET A 206 12.07 4.07 -25.57
N ILE A 207 11.02 3.67 -26.31
CA ILE A 207 10.71 2.26 -26.55
C ILE A 207 11.81 1.60 -27.38
N ASP A 208 12.34 2.27 -28.42
CA ASP A 208 13.45 1.76 -29.23
C ASP A 208 14.71 1.55 -28.38
N ASP A 209 15.05 2.52 -27.54
CA ASP A 209 16.19 2.42 -26.63
C ASP A 209 15.99 1.29 -25.61
N ALA A 210 14.79 1.17 -25.01
CA ALA A 210 14.45 0.09 -24.11
C ALA A 210 14.65 -1.29 -24.74
N ALA A 211 14.16 -1.49 -25.97
CA ALA A 211 14.33 -2.72 -26.71
C ALA A 211 15.81 -3.02 -27.01
N ALA A 212 16.59 -2.01 -27.39
CA ALA A 212 18.01 -2.15 -27.67
C ALA A 212 18.83 -2.53 -26.42
N PHE A 213 18.40 -2.07 -25.23
CA PHE A 213 19.02 -2.42 -23.93
C PHE A 213 18.56 -3.76 -23.35
N GLY A 214 17.62 -4.46 -23.98
CA GLY A 214 17.10 -5.72 -23.48
C GLY A 214 16.12 -5.59 -22.32
N VAL A 215 15.45 -4.44 -22.21
CA VAL A 215 14.31 -4.23 -21.30
C VAL A 215 13.13 -5.08 -21.79
N GLU A 216 12.32 -5.58 -20.87
CA GLU A 216 11.24 -6.52 -21.18
C GLU A 216 9.85 -5.86 -21.16
N MET A 217 9.73 -4.70 -20.47
CA MET A 217 8.48 -3.97 -20.35
C MET A 217 8.73 -2.46 -20.35
N PHE A 218 7.97 -1.73 -21.17
CA PHE A 218 7.93 -0.28 -21.15
C PHE A 218 6.65 0.20 -20.44
N VAL A 219 6.77 1.15 -19.51
CA VAL A 219 5.61 1.76 -18.81
C VAL A 219 5.53 3.23 -19.17
N LEU A 220 4.40 3.63 -19.76
CA LEU A 220 4.03 5.03 -19.96
C LEU A 220 3.46 5.59 -18.66
N ASP A 221 4.20 6.48 -18.02
CA ASP A 221 3.82 7.11 -16.75
C ASP A 221 2.91 8.32 -16.93
N ASP A 222 2.76 9.16 -15.91
CA ASP A 222 1.87 10.32 -15.83
C ASP A 222 2.03 11.29 -17.02
N GLY A 223 0.95 11.97 -17.37
CA GLY A 223 0.97 13.02 -18.39
C GLY A 223 0.32 12.65 -19.73
N TRP A 224 -0.15 11.43 -19.90
CA TRP A 224 -0.75 10.94 -21.16
C TRP A 224 -2.20 11.39 -21.39
N PHE A 225 -2.87 11.95 -20.39
CA PHE A 225 -4.31 12.23 -20.36
C PHE A 225 -4.65 13.71 -20.23
N GLY A 226 -5.96 14.00 -20.29
CA GLY A 226 -6.53 15.34 -20.11
C GLY A 226 -6.56 16.18 -21.39
N ASN A 227 -7.76 16.58 -21.81
CA ASN A 227 -7.95 17.40 -22.99
C ASN A 227 -8.37 18.84 -22.66
N LYS A 228 -9.35 19.06 -21.78
CA LYS A 228 -9.75 20.41 -21.32
C LYS A 228 -8.64 21.04 -20.47
N TYR A 229 -8.06 20.28 -19.57
CA TYR A 229 -6.93 20.62 -18.74
C TYR A 229 -5.77 19.67 -19.04
N PRO A 230 -4.88 19.91 -20.02
CA PRO A 230 -3.81 18.98 -20.35
C PRO A 230 -2.92 18.68 -19.15
N ARG A 231 -2.66 17.39 -18.90
CA ARG A 231 -1.77 16.94 -17.81
C ARG A 231 -0.31 17.27 -18.09
N ASN A 232 0.04 18.54 -17.94
CA ASN A 232 1.40 19.07 -18.12
C ASN A 232 2.08 19.40 -16.79
N SER A 233 1.46 19.09 -15.67
CA SER A 233 1.98 19.20 -14.32
C SER A 233 1.10 18.40 -13.36
N ASP A 234 1.58 18.19 -12.15
CA ASP A 234 0.85 17.55 -11.04
C ASP A 234 -0.34 18.38 -10.51
N LYS A 235 -0.54 19.61 -11.00
CA LYS A 235 -1.58 20.55 -10.52
C LYS A 235 -2.92 20.43 -11.20
N VAL A 236 -3.01 19.67 -12.30
CA VAL A 236 -4.20 19.66 -13.16
C VAL A 236 -4.53 18.26 -13.65
N SER A 237 -5.80 18.06 -14.02
CA SER A 237 -6.32 16.96 -14.85
C SER A 237 -6.34 15.56 -14.24
N LEU A 238 -5.80 15.35 -13.04
CA LEU A 238 -5.94 14.04 -12.42
C LEU A 238 -7.42 13.74 -12.19
N GLY A 239 -7.87 12.57 -12.65
CA GLY A 239 -9.29 12.19 -12.75
C GLY A 239 -9.86 12.22 -14.17
N ASP A 240 -9.21 12.93 -15.10
CA ASP A 240 -9.66 13.09 -16.49
C ASP A 240 -8.91 12.12 -17.41
N TRP A 241 -9.23 10.84 -17.34
CA TRP A 241 -8.47 9.72 -17.94
C TRP A 241 -8.67 9.58 -19.47
N GLN A 242 -8.94 10.66 -20.18
CA GLN A 242 -9.02 10.66 -21.64
C GLN A 242 -7.66 10.98 -22.26
N VAL A 243 -7.25 10.16 -23.23
CA VAL A 243 -5.98 10.33 -23.94
C VAL A 243 -5.81 11.75 -24.48
N ASN A 244 -4.68 12.38 -24.16
CA ASN A 244 -4.33 13.71 -24.68
C ASN A 244 -3.95 13.61 -26.17
N LYS A 245 -4.89 13.98 -27.04
CA LYS A 245 -4.71 13.86 -28.50
C LYS A 245 -3.65 14.79 -29.11
N LYS A 246 -3.22 15.82 -28.37
CA LYS A 246 -2.11 16.69 -28.83
C LYS A 246 -0.76 16.04 -28.61
N LYS A 247 -0.58 15.36 -27.46
CA LYS A 247 0.65 14.63 -27.17
C LYS A 247 0.74 13.31 -27.92
N LEU A 248 -0.39 12.59 -27.98
CA LEU A 248 -0.51 11.24 -28.52
C LEU A 248 -1.60 11.20 -29.60
N PRO A 249 -1.33 11.73 -30.79
CA PRO A 249 -2.34 11.85 -31.85
C PRO A 249 -2.86 10.49 -32.35
N ARG A 250 -2.03 9.44 -32.36
CA ARG A 250 -2.42 8.07 -32.72
C ARG A 250 -2.99 7.26 -31.55
N GLY A 251 -2.90 7.82 -30.32
CA GLY A 251 -3.44 7.20 -29.11
C GLY A 251 -2.54 6.16 -28.45
N ILE A 252 -3.06 5.57 -27.37
CA ILE A 252 -2.32 4.61 -26.56
C ILE A 252 -2.13 3.28 -27.28
N ASP A 253 -3.15 2.82 -28.04
CA ASP A 253 -3.06 1.55 -28.80
C ASP A 253 -1.86 1.54 -29.77
N TYR A 254 -1.59 2.67 -30.42
CA TYR A 254 -0.43 2.79 -31.29
C TYR A 254 0.88 2.56 -30.52
N LEU A 255 1.04 3.17 -29.35
CA LEU A 255 2.26 3.03 -28.53
C LEU A 255 2.39 1.62 -27.95
N ALA A 256 1.29 1.05 -27.49
CA ALA A 256 1.26 -0.30 -26.94
C ALA A 256 1.65 -1.32 -28.02
N LYS A 257 1.03 -1.21 -29.21
CA LYS A 257 1.39 -2.04 -30.36
C LYS A 257 2.84 -1.83 -30.79
N TYR A 258 3.34 -0.60 -30.79
CA TYR A 258 4.72 -0.28 -31.14
C TYR A 258 5.71 -0.98 -30.21
N ALA A 259 5.43 -0.97 -28.88
CA ALA A 259 6.25 -1.68 -27.90
C ALA A 259 6.23 -3.19 -28.14
N VAL A 260 5.05 -3.78 -28.39
CA VAL A 260 4.90 -5.21 -28.67
C VAL A 260 5.64 -5.62 -29.96
N ASP A 261 5.55 -4.81 -31.02
CA ASP A 261 6.27 -5.05 -32.28
C ASP A 261 7.81 -5.00 -32.07
N LYS A 262 8.30 -4.36 -31.02
CA LYS A 262 9.72 -4.36 -30.60
C LYS A 262 10.07 -5.46 -29.59
N GLY A 263 9.10 -6.31 -29.22
CA GLY A 263 9.29 -7.42 -28.29
C GLY A 263 9.12 -7.08 -26.80
N LEU A 264 8.64 -5.88 -26.48
CA LEU A 264 8.38 -5.47 -25.11
C LEU A 264 6.90 -5.69 -24.73
N LYS A 265 6.65 -5.92 -23.43
CA LYS A 265 5.32 -5.68 -22.85
C LYS A 265 5.07 -4.17 -22.71
N PHE A 266 3.81 -3.76 -22.66
CA PHE A 266 3.45 -2.37 -22.44
C PHE A 266 2.60 -2.23 -21.18
N GLY A 267 2.86 -1.21 -20.37
CA GLY A 267 2.09 -0.83 -19.21
C GLY A 267 1.75 0.67 -19.22
N ILE A 268 0.74 1.04 -18.45
CA ILE A 268 0.28 2.43 -18.32
C ILE A 268 0.04 2.78 -16.85
N TRP A 269 0.48 3.96 -16.45
CA TRP A 269 0.26 4.48 -15.11
C TRP A 269 -1.13 5.10 -14.94
N ILE A 270 -1.75 4.83 -13.80
CA ILE A 270 -3.04 5.37 -13.39
C ILE A 270 -3.09 5.55 -11.86
N GLU A 271 -3.65 6.68 -11.39
CA GLU A 271 -3.86 7.02 -9.97
C GLU A 271 -5.34 7.44 -9.77
N PRO A 272 -6.29 6.49 -9.80
CA PRO A 272 -7.73 6.80 -9.92
C PRO A 272 -8.38 7.21 -8.59
N GLU A 273 -7.69 7.05 -7.45
CA GLU A 273 -8.19 7.42 -6.12
C GLU A 273 -8.07 8.92 -5.83
N MET A 274 -7.33 9.65 -6.65
CA MET A 274 -7.05 11.07 -6.46
C MET A 274 -7.65 11.91 -7.60
N VAL A 275 -7.91 13.19 -7.32
CA VAL A 275 -8.43 14.15 -8.28
C VAL A 275 -7.75 15.50 -8.14
N SER A 276 -7.41 16.14 -9.26
CA SER A 276 -6.91 17.53 -9.22
C SER A 276 -8.06 18.50 -8.99
N PRO A 277 -7.86 19.57 -8.17
CA PRO A 277 -8.84 20.66 -8.07
C PRO A 277 -9.23 21.25 -9.43
N LYS A 278 -8.28 21.29 -10.36
CA LYS A 278 -8.49 21.72 -11.75
C LYS A 278 -8.58 20.51 -12.66
N SER A 279 -9.76 19.88 -12.69
CA SER A 279 -10.12 18.75 -13.54
C SER A 279 -11.59 18.80 -13.91
N GLU A 280 -11.98 18.15 -14.99
CA GLU A 280 -13.39 18.00 -15.34
C GLU A 280 -14.15 17.14 -14.33
N LEU A 281 -13.46 16.15 -13.73
CA LEU A 281 -14.05 15.31 -12.69
C LEU A 281 -14.44 16.11 -11.46
N ALA A 282 -13.53 16.97 -10.95
CA ALA A 282 -13.82 17.81 -9.78
C ALA A 282 -14.93 18.85 -10.07
N GLU A 283 -15.04 19.34 -11.30
CA GLU A 283 -16.13 20.25 -11.71
C GLU A 283 -17.48 19.53 -11.73
N LYS A 284 -17.52 18.28 -12.22
CA LYS A 284 -18.75 17.50 -12.38
C LYS A 284 -19.24 16.88 -11.07
N HIS A 285 -18.30 16.47 -10.21
CA HIS A 285 -18.55 15.70 -9.01
C HIS A 285 -17.82 16.25 -7.77
N PRO A 286 -18.05 17.51 -7.37
CA PRO A 286 -17.44 18.08 -6.18
C PRO A 286 -17.88 17.37 -4.88
N GLU A 287 -18.99 16.63 -4.91
CA GLU A 287 -19.53 15.83 -3.81
C GLU A 287 -18.75 14.52 -3.59
N TRP A 288 -17.93 14.10 -4.53
CA TRP A 288 -17.13 12.87 -4.43
C TRP A 288 -15.82 13.06 -3.67
N ILE A 289 -15.48 14.29 -3.29
CA ILE A 289 -14.24 14.63 -2.62
C ILE A 289 -14.39 14.44 -1.12
N VAL A 290 -13.45 13.76 -0.47
CA VAL A 290 -13.44 13.56 0.99
C VAL A 290 -13.41 14.91 1.69
N LYS A 291 -14.42 15.15 2.54
CA LYS A 291 -14.58 16.37 3.36
C LYS A 291 -14.91 16.01 4.80
N SER A 292 -14.37 16.76 5.74
CA SER A 292 -14.71 16.63 7.16
C SER A 292 -15.55 17.82 7.62
N GLY A 293 -16.87 17.70 7.47
CA GLY A 293 -17.82 18.76 7.84
C GLY A 293 -17.58 20.06 7.08
N LYS A 294 -17.33 21.17 7.82
CA LYS A 294 -17.05 22.49 7.24
C LYS A 294 -15.56 22.82 7.12
N ARG A 295 -14.68 21.86 7.40
CA ARG A 295 -13.24 22.09 7.30
C ARG A 295 -12.82 22.21 5.85
N ASP A 296 -11.84 23.07 5.59
CA ASP A 296 -11.20 23.16 4.27
C ASP A 296 -10.52 21.85 3.91
N ILE A 297 -10.58 21.50 2.63
CA ILE A 297 -9.87 20.35 2.10
C ILE A 297 -8.39 20.75 1.97
N ILE A 298 -7.52 20.03 2.67
CA ILE A 298 -6.08 20.23 2.55
C ILE A 298 -5.58 19.38 1.37
N PRO A 299 -5.15 20.00 0.26
CA PRO A 299 -4.63 19.25 -0.86
C PRO A 299 -3.25 18.67 -0.49
N MET A 300 -2.99 17.44 -0.92
CA MET A 300 -1.68 16.83 -0.87
C MET A 300 -1.16 16.67 -2.29
N ARG A 301 0.04 17.14 -2.60
CA ARG A 301 0.57 17.22 -3.98
C ARG A 301 -0.39 17.94 -4.96
N ASN A 302 -1.11 18.96 -4.53
CA ASN A 302 -2.18 19.62 -5.29
C ASN A 302 -3.33 18.69 -5.72
N GLN A 303 -3.58 17.64 -4.98
CA GLN A 303 -4.61 16.64 -5.24
C GLN A 303 -5.57 16.53 -4.06
N TRP A 304 -6.80 16.12 -4.35
CA TRP A 304 -7.82 15.77 -3.37
C TRP A 304 -8.09 14.27 -3.43
N LEU A 305 -8.46 13.68 -2.32
CA LEU A 305 -8.84 12.28 -2.23
C LEU A 305 -10.31 12.11 -2.59
N LEU A 306 -10.62 11.14 -3.44
CA LEU A 306 -11.98 10.71 -3.71
C LEU A 306 -12.51 9.86 -2.55
N ASP A 307 -13.80 10.00 -2.23
CA ASP A 307 -14.48 9.23 -1.18
C ASP A 307 -14.78 7.80 -1.66
N LEU A 308 -13.82 6.92 -1.50
CA LEU A 308 -13.96 5.50 -1.86
C LEU A 308 -14.96 4.72 -0.98
N SER A 309 -15.54 5.34 0.06
CA SER A 309 -16.68 4.78 0.77
C SER A 309 -18.01 4.98 0.03
N ASN A 310 -18.04 5.89 -0.96
CA ASN A 310 -19.19 6.15 -1.81
C ASN A 310 -19.25 5.14 -2.97
N PRO A 311 -20.35 4.34 -3.10
CA PRO A 311 -20.47 3.38 -4.18
C PRO A 311 -20.34 3.97 -5.59
N ALA A 312 -20.83 5.20 -5.82
CA ALA A 312 -20.69 5.85 -7.13
C ALA A 312 -19.21 6.15 -7.47
N VAL A 313 -18.38 6.44 -6.48
CA VAL A 313 -16.92 6.60 -6.66
C VAL A 313 -16.26 5.26 -6.95
N GLN A 314 -16.67 4.19 -6.25
CA GLN A 314 -16.19 2.84 -6.54
C GLN A 314 -16.51 2.43 -7.99
N ASP A 315 -17.75 2.64 -8.42
CA ASP A 315 -18.17 2.36 -9.80
C ASP A 315 -17.37 3.19 -10.82
N PHE A 316 -17.10 4.46 -10.52
CA PHE A 316 -16.27 5.31 -11.37
C PHE A 316 -14.84 4.76 -11.48
N VAL A 317 -14.23 4.35 -10.38
CA VAL A 317 -12.87 3.79 -10.37
C VAL A 317 -12.82 2.49 -11.18
N VAL A 318 -13.74 1.55 -10.96
CA VAL A 318 -13.83 0.31 -11.74
C VAL A 318 -13.97 0.60 -13.23
N LYS A 319 -14.92 1.46 -13.58
CA LYS A 319 -15.14 1.87 -14.97
C LYS A 319 -13.91 2.51 -15.60
N THR A 320 -13.16 3.32 -14.82
CA THR A 320 -11.93 3.95 -15.30
C THR A 320 -10.88 2.89 -15.65
N PHE A 321 -10.71 1.85 -14.82
CA PHE A 321 -9.81 0.74 -15.14
C PHE A 321 -10.26 0.00 -16.40
N ASP A 322 -11.54 -0.31 -16.51
CA ASP A 322 -12.09 -0.99 -17.70
C ASP A 322 -11.85 -0.16 -18.98
N GLU A 323 -12.07 1.16 -18.91
CA GLU A 323 -11.86 2.06 -20.05
C GLU A 323 -10.37 2.19 -20.42
N VAL A 324 -9.46 2.25 -19.43
CA VAL A 324 -8.02 2.34 -19.69
C VAL A 324 -7.48 1.04 -20.30
N VAL A 325 -7.84 -0.11 -19.72
CA VAL A 325 -7.44 -1.42 -20.27
C VAL A 325 -8.03 -1.62 -21.69
N ALA A 326 -9.24 -1.10 -21.95
CA ALA A 326 -9.85 -1.16 -23.28
C ALA A 326 -9.17 -0.24 -24.30
N LEU A 327 -8.22 0.65 -23.92
CA LEU A 327 -7.47 1.49 -24.87
C LEU A 327 -6.59 0.66 -25.81
N SER A 328 -6.14 -0.51 -25.38
CA SER A 328 -5.39 -1.45 -26.19
C SER A 328 -5.47 -2.88 -25.65
N PRO A 329 -5.55 -3.91 -26.51
CA PRO A 329 -5.41 -5.31 -26.08
C PRO A 329 -3.99 -5.66 -25.62
N HIS A 330 -3.07 -4.74 -25.65
CA HIS A 330 -1.65 -4.92 -25.32
C HIS A 330 -1.25 -4.29 -23.97
N ILE A 331 -2.24 -3.72 -23.21
CA ILE A 331 -2.06 -3.19 -21.85
C ILE A 331 -2.18 -4.31 -20.82
#